data_5e887ddce8f3f8baf77462457f35394c
#
_entry.id   5e887ddce8f3f8baf77462457f35394c
#
_cell.length_a   1.000
_cell.length_b   1.000
_cell.length_c   1.000
_cell.angle_alpha   90.00
_cell.angle_beta   90.00
_cell.angle_gamma   90.00
#
_symmetry.space_group_name_H-M   'P 1'
#
loop_
_entity.id
_entity.type
_entity.pdbx_description
1 polymer ?
#
loop_
_entity_poly.entity_id
_entity_poly.type
_entity_poly.pdbx_seq_one_letter_code
_entity_poly.pdbx_strand_id
1 'polypeptide(L)'
;MIPLPSLDVQQKQVAAFEQGLNPSTLLSAASGDWVKPCGDDVRIVLKMAGLTGSSAGALLDVSSRTIRKWTSDGQEIKFAAWCLLCERAGLGMIWLK
;
A
#
# COMPACT_ATOMS: atom_id res chain seq x y z
N MET A 1 23.99 -2.32 1.50
CA MET A 1 23.39 -0.96 1.38
C MET A 1 22.04 -1.07 0.70
N ILE A 2 21.04 -0.44 1.27
CA ILE A 2 19.70 -0.40 0.66
C ILE A 2 19.73 0.68 -0.44
N PRO A 3 19.40 0.33 -1.69
CA PRO A 3 19.42 1.33 -2.77
C PRO A 3 18.33 2.37 -2.57
N LEU A 4 18.59 3.60 -3.03
CA LEU A 4 17.58 4.64 -3.08
C LEU A 4 16.48 4.27 -4.08
N PRO A 5 15.22 4.67 -3.81
CA PRO A 5 14.16 4.45 -4.78
C PRO A 5 14.49 5.12 -6.12
N SER A 6 14.03 4.51 -7.22
CA SER A 6 14.17 5.11 -8.54
C SER A 6 13.37 6.42 -8.61
N LEU A 7 13.69 7.25 -9.59
CA LEU A 7 12.96 8.50 -9.80
C LEU A 7 11.47 8.23 -10.05
N ASP A 8 11.14 7.17 -10.80
CA ASP A 8 9.75 6.79 -11.04
C ASP A 8 9.02 6.46 -9.74
N VAL A 9 9.66 5.71 -8.84
CA VAL A 9 9.08 5.40 -7.53
C VAL A 9 8.87 6.68 -6.72
N GLN A 10 9.85 7.58 -6.70
CA GLN A 10 9.72 8.85 -5.99
C GLN A 10 8.55 9.68 -6.52
N GLN A 11 8.38 9.74 -7.83
CA GLN A 11 7.27 10.47 -8.44
C GLN A 11 5.92 9.86 -8.10
N LYS A 12 5.83 8.52 -8.08
CA LYS A 12 4.62 7.82 -7.66
C LYS A 12 4.29 8.07 -6.20
N GLN A 13 5.29 8.09 -5.33
CA GLN A 13 5.10 8.41 -3.91
C GLN A 13 4.55 9.83 -3.73
N VAL A 14 5.13 10.82 -4.43
CA VAL A 14 4.63 12.19 -4.38
C VAL A 14 3.18 12.26 -4.85
N ALA A 15 2.85 11.59 -5.96
CA ALA A 15 1.47 11.56 -6.47
C ALA A 15 0.50 10.95 -5.45
N ALA A 16 0.93 9.89 -4.74
CA ALA A 16 0.12 9.28 -3.69
C ALA A 16 -0.13 10.23 -2.53
N PHE A 17 0.91 10.94 -2.09
CA PHE A 17 0.79 11.92 -0.99
C PHE A 17 -0.13 13.07 -1.37
N GLU A 18 -0.10 13.51 -2.62
CA GLU A 18 -1.01 14.54 -3.13
C GLU A 18 -2.47 14.07 -3.12
N GLN A 19 -2.72 12.77 -3.24
CA GLN A 19 -4.05 12.20 -3.12
C GLN A 19 -4.50 12.00 -1.67
N GLY A 20 -3.61 12.23 -0.71
CA GLY A 20 -3.93 12.12 0.71
C GLY A 20 -3.37 10.89 1.40
N LEU A 21 -2.51 10.10 0.73
CA LEU A 21 -1.88 8.94 1.39
C LEU A 21 -0.99 9.41 2.54
N ASN A 22 -1.14 8.77 3.71
CA ASN A 22 -0.29 9.05 4.86
C ASN A 22 1.12 8.51 4.59
N PRO A 23 2.16 9.39 4.55
CA PRO A 23 3.53 8.95 4.27
C PRO A 23 4.05 7.89 5.25
N SER A 24 3.58 7.89 6.49
CA SER A 24 4.02 6.93 7.49
C SER A 24 3.57 5.50 7.17
N THR A 25 2.59 5.31 6.27
CA THR A 25 2.20 3.96 5.82
C THR A 25 3.26 3.32 4.92
N LEU A 26 4.21 4.10 4.41
CA LEU A 26 5.29 3.61 3.55
C LEU A 26 6.58 3.36 4.32
N LEU A 27 6.57 3.46 5.64
CA LEU A 27 7.72 3.14 6.48
C LEU A 27 7.76 1.65 6.79
N SER A 28 8.95 1.16 7.19
CA SER A 28 9.12 -0.27 7.44
C SER A 28 8.52 -0.69 8.79
N ALA A 29 7.80 -1.81 8.81
CA ALA A 29 7.31 -2.38 10.05
C ALA A 29 8.47 -2.87 10.95
N ALA A 30 9.59 -3.29 10.35
CA ALA A 30 10.75 -3.76 11.10
C ALA A 30 11.40 -2.66 11.94
N SER A 31 11.31 -1.39 11.48
CA SER A 31 11.84 -0.26 12.25
C SER A 31 10.88 0.21 13.35
N GLY A 32 9.66 -0.29 13.37
CA GLY A 32 8.63 0.14 14.32
C GLY A 32 7.93 1.43 13.97
N ASP A 33 8.28 2.04 12.83
CA ASP A 33 7.73 3.35 12.43
C ASP A 33 6.51 3.26 11.54
N TRP A 34 6.16 2.04 11.08
CA TRP A 34 5.03 1.84 10.19
C TRP A 34 3.72 2.17 10.88
N VAL A 35 2.92 3.01 10.23
CA VAL A 35 1.55 3.32 10.66
C VAL A 35 0.59 2.53 9.77
N LYS A 36 -0.33 1.81 10.37
CA LYS A 36 -1.30 1.01 9.63
C LYS A 36 -2.17 1.91 8.77
N PRO A 37 -2.33 1.59 7.47
CA PRO A 37 -3.16 2.41 6.59
C PRO A 37 -4.63 2.31 6.98
N CYS A 38 -5.34 3.42 6.85
CA CYS A 38 -6.80 3.44 6.98
C CYS A 38 -7.45 3.05 5.65
N GLY A 39 -8.77 2.95 5.64
CA GLY A 39 -9.51 2.57 4.42
C GLY A 39 -9.27 3.51 3.25
N ASP A 40 -9.13 4.81 3.51
CA ASP A 40 -8.83 5.78 2.45
C ASP A 40 -7.45 5.53 1.84
N ASP A 41 -6.45 5.21 2.67
CA ASP A 41 -5.11 4.88 2.19
C ASP A 41 -5.15 3.64 1.29
N VAL A 42 -5.90 2.61 1.70
CA VAL A 42 -6.05 1.38 0.91
C VAL A 42 -6.70 1.70 -0.44
N ARG A 43 -7.75 2.52 -0.45
CA ARG A 43 -8.43 2.91 -1.69
C ARG A 43 -7.50 3.65 -2.65
N ILE A 44 -6.69 4.57 -2.15
CA ILE A 44 -5.72 5.31 -2.96
C ILE A 44 -4.75 4.35 -3.64
N VAL A 45 -4.18 3.42 -2.88
CA VAL A 45 -3.18 2.47 -3.39
C VAL A 45 -3.82 1.50 -4.39
N LEU A 46 -5.03 0.99 -4.12
CA LEU A 46 -5.74 0.13 -5.08
C LEU A 46 -5.97 0.84 -6.41
N LYS A 47 -6.39 2.09 -6.35
CA LYS A 47 -6.64 2.90 -7.55
C LYS A 47 -5.33 3.12 -8.33
N MET A 48 -4.25 3.45 -7.65
CA MET A 48 -2.95 3.65 -8.30
C MET A 48 -2.43 2.36 -8.93
N ALA A 49 -2.70 1.22 -8.30
CA ALA A 49 -2.31 -0.09 -8.83
C ALA A 49 -3.21 -0.58 -9.96
N GLY A 50 -4.32 0.10 -10.21
CA GLY A 50 -5.31 -0.33 -11.21
C GLY A 50 -6.04 -1.61 -10.81
N LEU A 51 -6.18 -1.85 -9.50
CA LEU A 51 -6.80 -3.07 -8.97
C LEU A 51 -8.24 -2.81 -8.53
N THR A 52 -9.12 -3.77 -8.85
CA THR A 52 -10.45 -3.87 -8.27
C THR A 52 -10.38 -4.71 -7.00
N GLY A 53 -11.47 -4.77 -6.22
CA GLY A 53 -11.55 -5.68 -5.08
C GLY A 53 -11.31 -7.13 -5.48
N SER A 54 -11.84 -7.53 -6.64
CA SER A 54 -11.67 -8.89 -7.16
C SER A 54 -10.23 -9.18 -7.57
N SER A 55 -9.60 -8.29 -8.35
CA SER A 55 -8.22 -8.51 -8.79
C SER A 55 -7.22 -8.37 -7.65
N ALA A 56 -7.46 -7.47 -6.70
CA ALA A 56 -6.63 -7.36 -5.50
C ALA A 56 -6.74 -8.64 -4.65
N GLY A 57 -7.95 -9.16 -4.50
CA GLY A 57 -8.15 -10.42 -3.78
C GLY A 57 -7.39 -11.57 -4.43
N ALA A 58 -7.42 -11.67 -5.75
CA ALA A 58 -6.68 -12.69 -6.49
C ALA A 58 -5.17 -12.53 -6.29
N LEU A 59 -4.65 -11.30 -6.32
CA LEU A 59 -3.23 -11.04 -6.11
C LEU A 59 -2.77 -11.44 -4.72
N LEU A 60 -3.58 -11.19 -3.70
CA LEU A 60 -3.22 -11.39 -2.29
C LEU A 60 -3.73 -12.70 -1.71
N ASP A 61 -4.42 -13.51 -2.51
CA ASP A 61 -5.06 -14.76 -2.06
C ASP A 61 -6.03 -14.52 -0.89
N VAL A 62 -6.86 -13.50 -1.03
CA VAL A 62 -7.94 -13.20 -0.09
C VAL A 62 -9.23 -12.94 -0.86
N SER A 63 -10.38 -12.98 -0.17
CA SER A 63 -11.65 -12.71 -0.81
C SER A 63 -11.82 -11.21 -1.11
N SER A 64 -12.66 -10.88 -2.09
CA SER A 64 -13.02 -9.48 -2.35
C SER A 64 -13.72 -8.85 -1.14
N ARG A 65 -14.40 -9.67 -0.33
CA ARG A 65 -15.01 -9.23 0.92
C ARG A 65 -13.96 -8.72 1.90
N THR A 66 -12.82 -9.41 2.01
CA THR A 66 -11.70 -8.97 2.85
C THR A 66 -11.16 -7.61 2.37
N ILE A 67 -11.00 -7.46 1.05
CA ILE A 67 -10.57 -6.17 0.48
C ILE A 67 -11.57 -5.05 0.87
N ARG A 68 -12.86 -5.32 0.79
CA ARG A 68 -13.88 -4.32 1.18
C ARG A 68 -13.79 -3.97 2.66
N LYS A 69 -13.48 -4.94 3.53
CA LYS A 69 -13.28 -4.66 4.96
C LYS A 69 -12.09 -3.73 5.18
N TRP A 70 -11.00 -3.92 4.43
CA TRP A 70 -9.84 -3.04 4.52
C TRP A 70 -10.16 -1.60 4.07
N THR A 71 -10.97 -1.44 3.02
CA THR A 71 -11.33 -0.11 2.50
C THR A 71 -12.37 0.60 3.35
N SER A 72 -13.11 -0.12 4.19
CA SER A 72 -14.16 0.43 5.05
C SER A 72 -13.75 0.55 6.51
N ASP A 73 -12.46 0.31 6.82
CA ASP A 73 -11.92 0.29 8.18
C ASP A 73 -12.53 -0.79 9.10
N GLY A 74 -13.19 -1.79 8.50
CA GLY A 74 -13.74 -2.92 9.24
C GLY A 74 -12.69 -3.94 9.68
N GLN A 75 -11.50 -3.89 9.09
CA GLN A 75 -10.39 -4.78 9.40
C GLN A 75 -9.09 -4.10 8.98
N GLU A 76 -8.05 -4.25 9.80
CA GLU A 76 -6.72 -3.72 9.46
C GLU A 76 -6.01 -4.63 8.47
N ILE A 77 -5.35 -4.01 7.48
CA ILE A 77 -4.50 -4.74 6.53
C ILE A 77 -3.17 -5.09 7.21
N LYS A 78 -2.68 -6.30 6.94
CA LYS A 78 -1.36 -6.72 7.42
C LYS A 78 -0.26 -6.10 6.57
N PHE A 79 0.92 -5.91 7.18
CA PHE A 79 2.06 -5.28 6.51
C PHE A 79 2.46 -6.00 5.22
N ALA A 80 2.51 -7.34 5.23
CA ALA A 80 2.88 -8.11 4.04
C ALA A 80 1.93 -7.86 2.86
N ALA A 81 0.64 -7.83 3.10
CA ALA A 81 -0.35 -7.53 2.06
C ALA A 81 -0.21 -6.09 1.57
N TRP A 82 0.01 -5.15 2.50
CA TRP A 82 0.24 -3.74 2.17
C TRP A 82 1.47 -3.56 1.29
N CYS A 83 2.56 -4.27 1.61
CA CYS A 83 3.79 -4.22 0.80
C CYS A 83 3.55 -4.63 -0.64
N LEU A 84 2.78 -5.70 -0.87
CA LEU A 84 2.45 -6.15 -2.23
C LEU A 84 1.61 -5.12 -2.98
N LEU A 85 0.63 -4.51 -2.32
CA LEU A 85 -0.18 -3.46 -2.93
C LEU A 85 0.66 -2.24 -3.29
N CYS A 86 1.53 -1.80 -2.38
CA CYS A 86 2.39 -0.64 -2.62
C CYS A 86 3.35 -0.87 -3.77
N GLU A 87 3.98 -2.05 -3.84
CA GLU A 87 4.86 -2.40 -4.93
C GLU A 87 4.10 -2.39 -6.26
N ARG A 88 2.90 -2.97 -6.28
CA ARG A 88 2.07 -3.02 -7.47
C ARG A 88 1.61 -1.62 -7.92
N ALA A 89 1.44 -0.69 -6.99
CA ALA A 89 1.09 0.69 -7.27
C ALA A 89 2.27 1.55 -7.73
N GLY A 90 3.49 0.99 -7.74
CA GLY A 90 4.69 1.73 -8.09
C GLY A 90 5.30 2.51 -6.95
N LEU A 91 4.91 2.25 -5.70
CA LEU A 91 5.41 2.96 -4.53
C LEU A 91 6.70 2.36 -3.95
N GLY A 92 7.22 1.31 -4.58
CA GLY A 92 8.48 0.69 -4.21
C GLY A 92 8.33 -0.43 -3.19
N MET A 93 9.47 -1.02 -2.85
CA MET A 93 9.55 -2.15 -1.91
C MET A 93 9.81 -1.59 -0.51
N ILE A 94 8.75 -1.18 0.16
CA ILE A 94 8.84 -0.45 1.45
C ILE A 94 9.47 -1.28 2.58
N TRP A 95 9.48 -2.60 2.44
CA TRP A 95 10.08 -3.50 3.45
C TRP A 95 11.60 -3.54 3.42
N LEU A 96 12.23 -2.93 2.41
CA LEU A 96 13.69 -2.93 2.26
C LEU A 96 14.39 -1.84 3.08
N LYS A 97 13.67 -1.07 3.85
CA LYS A 97 14.24 0.01 4.65
C LYS A 97 14.70 -0.45 6.02
#